data_e49b3aba24a9577ec8c1f82d4d5c72e5
#
_entry.id   e49b3aba24a9577ec8c1f82d4d5c72e5
#
_cell.length_a   1.000
_cell.length_b   1.000
_cell.length_c   1.000
_cell.angle_alpha   90.00
_cell.angle_beta   90.00
_cell.angle_gamma   90.00
#
_symmetry.space_group_name_H-M   'P 1'
#
loop_
_entity.id
_entity.type
_entity.pdbx_description
1 polymer ?
#
loop_
_entity_poly.entity_id
_entity_poly.type
_entity_poly.pdbx_seq_one_letter_code
_entity_poly.pdbx_strand_id
1 'polypeptide(L)'
;FDTKKIRDKFINPSHLLVASQVSTDNQVQRLEDYAACACAIQNLSLSLVGDGVGYKWSTGKITSDPKTYQIAEIDPRLEEIIGFIWIGYGTEPSSITRPLLSTVYRERE
;
A
#
# COMPACT_ATOMS: atom_id res chain seq x y z
N PHE A 1 -14.45 -13.74 12.44
CA PHE A 1 -14.17 -13.14 11.11
C PHE A 1 -15.43 -12.42 10.63
N ASP A 2 -15.40 -11.10 10.62
CA ASP A 2 -16.57 -10.28 10.25
C ASP A 2 -16.51 -9.93 8.76
N THR A 3 -17.19 -10.76 7.93
CA THR A 3 -17.26 -10.58 6.48
C THR A 3 -17.91 -9.26 6.06
N LYS A 4 -18.91 -8.79 6.84
CA LYS A 4 -19.56 -7.50 6.60
C LYS A 4 -18.60 -6.34 6.77
N LYS A 5 -17.80 -6.36 7.85
CA LYS A 5 -16.80 -5.34 8.13
C LYS A 5 -15.73 -5.28 7.03
N ILE A 6 -15.30 -6.42 6.54
CA ILE A 6 -14.35 -6.50 5.42
C ILE A 6 -14.99 -5.98 4.14
N ARG A 7 -16.21 -6.42 3.82
CA ARG A 7 -16.96 -5.94 2.66
C ARG A 7 -17.10 -4.42 2.67
N ASP A 8 -17.48 -3.84 3.82
CA ASP A 8 -17.68 -2.40 3.95
C ASP A 8 -16.39 -1.64 3.70
N LYS A 9 -15.23 -2.18 4.08
CA LYS A 9 -13.93 -1.60 3.77
C LYS A 9 -13.67 -1.49 2.27
N PHE A 10 -14.15 -2.43 1.47
CA PHE A 10 -13.95 -2.43 0.02
C PHE A 10 -14.97 -1.57 -0.74
N ILE A 11 -16.11 -1.30 -0.13
CA ILE A 11 -17.22 -0.55 -0.76
C ILE A 11 -17.16 0.94 -0.46
N ASN A 12 -16.70 1.31 0.73
CA ASN A 12 -16.76 2.69 1.24
C ASN A 12 -15.75 3.68 0.62
N PRO A 13 -14.52 3.29 0.24
CA PRO A 13 -13.60 4.26 -0.38
C PRO A 13 -14.10 4.68 -1.76
N SER A 14 -13.83 5.92 -2.14
CA SER A 14 -14.21 6.42 -3.47
C SER A 14 -13.44 5.72 -4.58
N HIS A 15 -12.18 5.35 -4.32
CA HIS A 15 -11.31 4.62 -5.23
C HIS A 15 -10.50 3.58 -4.49
N LEU A 16 -10.27 2.47 -5.14
CA LEU A 16 -9.38 1.43 -4.68
C LEU A 16 -8.38 1.12 -5.80
N LEU A 17 -7.11 1.35 -5.52
CA LEU A 17 -6.02 1.00 -6.43
C LEU A 17 -5.38 -0.31 -5.99
N VAL A 18 -5.06 -1.15 -6.95
CA VAL A 18 -4.22 -2.33 -6.73
C VAL A 18 -2.82 -1.97 -7.18
N ALA A 19 -1.87 -2.03 -6.26
CA ALA A 19 -0.47 -1.79 -6.57
C ALA A 19 0.23 -3.12 -6.81
N SER A 20 0.94 -3.23 -7.93
CA SER A 20 1.69 -4.41 -8.31
C SER A 20 3.08 -4.05 -8.78
N GLN A 21 3.98 -5.03 -8.73
CA GLN A 21 5.33 -4.94 -9.29
C GLN A 21 5.56 -6.11 -10.24
N VAL A 22 6.54 -5.96 -11.13
CA VAL A 22 6.91 -7.04 -12.05
C VAL A 22 7.37 -8.26 -11.26
N SER A 23 6.85 -9.42 -11.62
CA SER A 23 7.24 -10.68 -11.00
C SER A 23 8.64 -11.10 -11.46
N THR A 24 9.48 -11.55 -10.53
CA THR A 24 10.85 -12.00 -10.81
C THR A 24 11.28 -13.07 -9.82
N ASP A 25 12.11 -14.02 -10.29
CA ASP A 25 12.73 -15.03 -9.43
C ASP A 25 14.00 -14.52 -8.75
N ASN A 26 14.53 -13.38 -9.17
CA ASN A 26 15.71 -12.79 -8.58
C ASN A 26 15.31 -12.00 -7.32
N GLN A 27 15.74 -12.49 -6.15
CA GLN A 27 15.35 -11.91 -4.86
C GLN A 27 15.91 -10.49 -4.65
N VAL A 28 17.09 -10.19 -5.17
CA VAL A 28 17.67 -8.84 -5.08
C VAL A 28 16.84 -7.87 -5.91
N GLN A 29 16.53 -8.25 -7.14
CA GLN A 29 15.69 -7.45 -8.03
C GLN A 29 14.29 -7.24 -7.42
N ARG A 30 13.72 -8.26 -6.83
CA ARG A 30 12.40 -8.18 -6.18
C ARG A 30 12.39 -7.13 -5.07
N LEU A 31 13.42 -7.09 -4.24
CA LEU A 31 13.54 -6.11 -3.16
C LEU A 31 13.74 -4.69 -3.69
N GLU A 32 14.57 -4.53 -4.73
CA GLU A 32 14.80 -3.23 -5.37
C GLU A 32 13.52 -2.71 -6.02
N ASP A 33 12.80 -3.56 -6.73
CA ASP A 33 11.52 -3.20 -7.36
C ASP A 33 10.49 -2.81 -6.30
N TYR A 34 10.40 -3.57 -5.20
CA TYR A 34 9.51 -3.24 -4.09
C TYR A 34 9.85 -1.88 -3.48
N ALA A 35 11.14 -1.61 -3.27
CA ALA A 35 11.60 -0.32 -2.74
C ALA A 35 11.21 0.83 -3.67
N ALA A 36 11.39 0.68 -4.97
CA ALA A 36 11.01 1.69 -5.97
C ALA A 36 9.49 1.91 -5.99
N CYS A 37 8.70 0.83 -5.95
CA CYS A 37 7.24 0.93 -5.89
C CYS A 37 6.77 1.59 -4.60
N ALA A 38 7.39 1.28 -3.46
CA ALA A 38 7.08 1.92 -2.19
C ALA A 38 7.33 3.43 -2.22
N CYS A 39 8.41 3.86 -2.85
CA CYS A 39 8.69 5.28 -3.08
C CYS A 39 7.61 5.95 -3.94
N ALA A 40 7.17 5.28 -5.00
CA ALA A 40 6.09 5.78 -5.86
C ALA A 40 4.77 5.90 -5.09
N ILE A 41 4.44 4.93 -4.26
CA ILE A 41 3.24 4.96 -3.41
C ILE A 41 3.32 6.12 -2.42
N GLN A 42 4.48 6.36 -1.82
CA GLN A 42 4.66 7.50 -0.91
C GLN A 42 4.47 8.83 -1.63
N ASN A 43 5.02 8.97 -2.84
CA ASN A 43 4.84 10.18 -3.65
C ASN A 43 3.37 10.41 -4.01
N LEU A 44 2.66 9.36 -4.40
CA LEU A 44 1.21 9.41 -4.63
C LEU A 44 0.48 9.87 -3.36
N SER A 45 0.83 9.29 -2.23
CA SER A 45 0.21 9.59 -0.93
C SER A 45 0.39 11.03 -0.52
N LEU A 46 1.58 11.58 -0.69
CA LEU A 46 1.88 12.99 -0.41
C LEU A 46 1.09 13.92 -1.33
N SER A 47 0.98 13.59 -2.60
CA SER A 47 0.18 14.34 -3.57
C SER A 47 -1.30 14.37 -3.18
N LEU A 48 -1.86 13.22 -2.79
CA LEU A 48 -3.25 13.12 -2.34
C LEU A 48 -3.51 13.98 -1.09
N VAL A 49 -2.64 13.90 -0.11
CA VAL A 49 -2.75 14.70 1.13
C VAL A 49 -2.65 16.19 0.82
N GLY A 50 -1.80 16.58 -0.12
CA GLY A 50 -1.70 17.96 -0.59
C GLY A 50 -3.00 18.49 -1.18
N ASP A 51 -3.81 17.62 -1.78
CA ASP A 51 -5.13 17.94 -2.33
C ASP A 51 -6.28 17.71 -1.32
N GLY A 52 -5.98 17.43 -0.07
CA GLY A 52 -6.98 17.18 0.97
C GLY A 52 -7.66 15.81 0.87
N VAL A 53 -7.05 14.86 0.17
CA VAL A 53 -7.58 13.51 -0.02
C VAL A 53 -6.90 12.52 0.92
N GLY A 54 -7.70 11.71 1.61
CA GLY A 54 -7.19 10.66 2.48
C GLY A 54 -6.78 9.40 1.72
N TYR A 55 -5.83 8.66 2.26
CA TYR A 55 -5.38 7.40 1.69
C TYR A 55 -4.99 6.41 2.79
N LYS A 56 -4.94 5.14 2.40
CA LYS A 56 -4.37 4.09 3.24
C LYS A 56 -3.77 3.00 2.35
N TRP A 57 -2.51 2.67 2.56
CA TRP A 57 -1.89 1.49 1.96
C TRP A 57 -2.06 0.32 2.90
N SER A 58 -2.66 -0.76 2.42
CA SER A 58 -2.83 -1.98 3.20
C SER A 58 -2.33 -3.21 2.44
N THR A 59 -1.89 -4.17 3.21
CA THR A 59 -1.39 -5.47 2.77
C THR A 59 -2.10 -6.58 3.54
N GLY A 60 -1.61 -7.79 3.47
CA GLY A 60 -2.14 -8.93 4.19
C GLY A 60 -2.36 -10.13 3.28
N LYS A 61 -3.01 -11.16 3.79
CA LYS A 61 -3.22 -12.42 3.05
C LYS A 61 -3.95 -12.22 1.72
N ILE A 62 -4.79 -11.20 1.63
CA ILE A 62 -5.55 -10.89 0.42
C ILE A 62 -4.64 -10.53 -0.76
N THR A 63 -3.44 -10.02 -0.51
CA THR A 63 -2.49 -9.68 -1.59
C THR A 63 -1.91 -10.92 -2.28
N SER A 64 -1.92 -12.07 -1.63
CA SER A 64 -1.42 -13.34 -2.17
C SER A 64 -2.53 -14.34 -2.52
N ASP A 65 -3.78 -14.01 -2.28
CA ASP A 65 -4.91 -14.90 -2.59
C ASP A 65 -5.10 -14.99 -4.10
N PRO A 66 -5.15 -16.21 -4.68
CA PRO A 66 -5.40 -16.40 -6.11
C PRO A 66 -6.69 -15.75 -6.62
N LYS A 67 -7.72 -15.68 -5.79
CA LYS A 67 -8.98 -15.01 -6.15
C LYS A 67 -8.80 -13.51 -6.35
N THR A 68 -7.92 -12.90 -5.57
CA THR A 68 -7.61 -11.47 -5.72
C THR A 68 -7.00 -11.19 -7.08
N TYR A 69 -6.04 -12.02 -7.51
CA TYR A 69 -5.42 -11.92 -8.83
C TYR A 69 -6.45 -12.10 -9.95
N GLN A 70 -7.35 -13.04 -9.78
CA GLN A 70 -8.41 -13.30 -10.76
C GLN A 70 -9.36 -12.11 -10.88
N ILE A 71 -9.81 -11.55 -9.78
CA ILE A 71 -10.72 -10.39 -9.75
C ILE A 71 -10.05 -9.14 -10.29
N ALA A 72 -8.77 -8.94 -9.95
CA ALA A 72 -7.98 -7.80 -10.43
C ALA A 72 -7.53 -7.94 -11.89
N GLU A 73 -7.76 -9.11 -12.50
CA GLU A 73 -7.31 -9.44 -13.85
C GLU A 73 -5.78 -9.29 -14.01
N ILE A 74 -5.04 -9.73 -12.98
CA ILE A 74 -3.58 -9.71 -12.94
C ILE A 74 -3.06 -11.14 -13.03
N ASP A 75 -2.15 -11.37 -13.96
CA ASP A 75 -1.46 -12.67 -14.07
C ASP A 75 -0.32 -12.74 -13.05
N PRO A 76 -0.39 -13.63 -12.05
CA PRO A 76 0.63 -13.75 -11.02
C PRO A 76 2.00 -14.18 -11.54
N ARG A 77 2.08 -14.69 -12.77
CA ARG A 77 3.35 -15.01 -13.41
C ARG A 77 4.09 -13.76 -13.90
N LEU A 78 3.35 -12.70 -14.17
CA LEU A 78 3.87 -11.46 -14.72
C LEU A 78 3.99 -10.33 -13.67
N GLU A 79 3.09 -10.30 -12.71
CA GLU A 79 3.02 -9.25 -11.70
C GLU A 79 2.72 -9.82 -10.32
N GLU A 80 3.29 -9.20 -9.31
CA GLU A 80 3.04 -9.49 -7.90
C GLU A 80 2.30 -8.32 -7.26
N ILE A 81 1.13 -8.59 -6.66
CA ILE A 81 0.38 -7.58 -5.92
C ILE A 81 1.12 -7.26 -4.62
N ILE A 82 1.43 -5.98 -4.41
CA ILE A 82 2.13 -5.51 -3.22
C ILE A 82 1.22 -4.78 -2.23
N GLY A 83 -0.02 -4.51 -2.60
CA GLY A 83 -0.99 -3.93 -1.69
C GLY A 83 -2.15 -3.25 -2.38
N PHE A 84 -3.01 -2.72 -1.54
CA PHE A 84 -4.18 -1.94 -1.94
C PHE A 84 -4.04 -0.53 -1.41
N ILE A 85 -4.41 0.45 -2.23
CA ILE A 85 -4.42 1.86 -1.85
C ILE A 85 -5.86 2.33 -1.85
N TRP A 86 -6.37 2.59 -0.65
CA TRP A 86 -7.69 3.09 -0.40
C TRP A 86 -7.66 4.61 -0.47
N ILE A 87 -8.51 5.20 -1.29
CA ILE A 87 -8.53 6.64 -1.52
C ILE A 87 -9.93 7.16 -1.25
N GLY A 88 -10.02 8.27 -0.53
CA GLY A 88 -11.31 8.89 -0.25
C GLY A 88 -11.18 10.05 0.71
N TYR A 89 -12.29 10.71 0.94
CA TYR A 89 -12.40 11.74 1.96
C TYR A 89 -12.79 11.09 3.29
N GLY A 90 -12.14 11.49 4.36
CA GLY A 90 -12.40 10.92 5.69
C GLY A 90 -12.27 11.97 6.78
N THR A 91 -12.40 11.51 8.02
CA THR A 91 -12.12 12.33 9.20
C THR A 91 -10.63 12.61 9.31
N GLU A 92 -10.27 13.66 10.03
CA GLU A 92 -8.86 13.98 10.28
C GLU A 92 -8.13 12.78 10.88
N PRO A 93 -6.89 12.52 10.42
CA PRO A 93 -6.09 11.43 10.96
C PRO A 93 -5.77 11.66 12.43
N SER A 94 -5.65 10.57 13.18
CA SER A 94 -5.17 10.61 14.56
C SER A 94 -3.78 11.25 14.60
N SER A 95 -3.55 12.10 15.59
CA SER A 95 -2.20 12.63 15.78
C SER A 95 -1.28 11.52 16.25
N ILE A 96 -0.12 11.42 15.60
CA ILE A 96 0.92 10.44 15.92
C ILE A 96 2.14 11.20 16.44
N THR A 97 2.59 10.81 17.62
CA THR A 97 3.85 11.33 18.16
C THR A 97 5.01 10.57 17.54
N ARG A 98 5.88 11.25 16.85
CA ARG A 98 7.10 10.65 16.30
C ARG A 98 8.16 10.53 17.38
N PRO A 99 8.99 9.48 17.38
CA PRO A 99 10.12 9.39 18.29
C PRO A 99 11.12 10.52 18.01
N LEU A 100 11.89 10.90 19.04
CA LEU A 100 12.97 11.87 18.88
C LEU A 100 13.98 11.37 17.83
N LEU A 101 14.49 12.29 17.02
CA LEU A 101 15.46 11.96 15.96
C LEU A 101 16.67 11.21 16.52
N SER A 102 17.14 11.59 17.71
CA SER A 102 18.28 10.95 18.38
C SER A 102 18.09 9.46 18.67
N THR A 103 16.84 8.96 18.69
CA THR A 103 16.55 7.53 18.91
C THR A 103 16.60 6.70 17.65
N VAL A 104 16.48 7.33 16.46
CA VAL A 104 16.41 6.64 15.15
C VAL A 104 17.53 7.05 14.22
N TYR A 105 18.33 8.05 14.57
CA TYR A 105 19.44 8.55 13.77
C TYR A 105 20.74 8.49 14.57
N ARG A 106 21.80 8.06 13.93
CA ARG A 106 23.15 8.03 14.53
C ARG A 106 24.15 8.57 13.53
N GLU A 107 24.91 9.53 13.96
CA GLU A 107 26.04 10.05 13.23
C GLU A 107 27.32 9.36 13.71
N ARG A 108 28.18 9.00 12.75
CA ARG A 108 29.52 8.43 13.06
C ARG A 108 30.57 9.41 12.61
N GLU A 109 31.50 9.66 13.50
CA GLU A 109 32.71 10.41 13.20
C GLU A 109 33.76 9.55 12.47
#